data_6a638f98be2f34b44bacc1a6c54fb59f
#
_entry.id   6a638f98be2f34b44bacc1a6c54fb59f
#
_cell.length_a   1.000
_cell.length_b   1.000
_cell.length_c   1.000
_cell.angle_alpha   90.00
_cell.angle_beta   90.00
_cell.angle_gamma   90.00
#
_symmetry.space_group_name_H-M   'P 1'
#
loop_
_entity.id
_entity.type
_entity.pdbx_description
1 polymer ?
#
loop_
_entity_poly.entity_id
_entity_poly.type
_entity_poly.pdbx_seq_one_letter_code
_entity_poly.pdbx_strand_id
1 'polypeptide(L)'
;IAQAGYMLVGVAAGTEFGFSGTVYYLLVYLVTNLAVFAIISWVEKGSGSSAVSAFAGLNRRSPGMALVMMVALLSLGGIPPFGGFFAKVLVFGAAVQSHYVWLAVLGILNSVIALYYYLKIMKVMYLDKPDETSWKVTPALQWRVALALCIACIILLGVIYAPWLNGISLAVTGF
;
A
#
# COMPACT_ATOMS: atom_id res chain seq x y z
N ILE A 1 3.46 6.83 -9.21
CA ILE A 1 4.65 6.71 -10.08
C ILE A 1 5.66 5.74 -9.46
N ALA A 2 6.11 5.93 -8.22
CA ALA A 2 7.14 5.08 -7.59
C ALA A 2 6.78 3.58 -7.57
N GLN A 3 5.54 3.24 -7.21
CA GLN A 3 5.09 1.84 -7.14
C GLN A 3 5.12 1.15 -8.51
N ALA A 4 4.73 1.88 -9.58
CA ALA A 4 4.86 1.38 -10.95
C ALA A 4 6.33 1.12 -11.32
N GLY A 5 7.24 2.01 -10.89
CA GLY A 5 8.67 1.81 -11.07
C GLY A 5 9.20 0.54 -10.41
N TYR A 6 8.74 0.22 -9.18
CA TYR A 6 9.15 -1.03 -8.50
C TYR A 6 8.63 -2.28 -9.22
N MET A 7 7.40 -2.25 -9.77
CA MET A 7 6.89 -3.35 -10.60
C MET A 7 7.73 -3.55 -11.86
N LEU A 8 8.16 -2.46 -12.50
CA LEU A 8 9.05 -2.52 -13.67
C LEU A 8 10.41 -3.13 -13.34
N VAL A 9 10.92 -3.00 -12.11
CA VAL A 9 12.15 -3.68 -11.67
C VAL A 9 11.99 -5.20 -11.75
N GLY A 10 10.86 -5.73 -11.32
CA GLY A 10 10.56 -7.17 -11.42
C GLY A 10 10.45 -7.65 -12.88
N VAL A 11 9.84 -6.85 -13.74
CA VAL A 11 9.78 -7.14 -15.19
C VAL A 11 11.16 -7.09 -15.82
N ALA A 12 11.98 -6.08 -15.48
CA ALA A 12 13.33 -5.91 -16.01
C ALA A 12 14.28 -7.06 -15.64
N ALA A 13 14.00 -7.79 -14.54
CA ALA A 13 14.74 -8.98 -14.17
C ALA A 13 14.64 -10.09 -15.23
N GLY A 14 13.59 -10.13 -16.04
CA GLY A 14 13.43 -11.05 -17.17
C GLY A 14 13.31 -12.54 -16.76
N THR A 15 12.93 -12.83 -15.52
CA THR A 15 12.84 -14.17 -14.97
C THR A 15 11.41 -14.49 -14.56
N GLU A 16 11.02 -15.78 -14.54
CA GLU A 16 9.72 -16.24 -14.05
C GLU A 16 9.47 -15.77 -12.60
N PHE A 17 10.50 -15.79 -11.78
CA PHE A 17 10.43 -15.26 -10.41
C PHE A 17 10.13 -13.77 -10.38
N GLY A 18 10.75 -12.98 -11.27
CA GLY A 18 10.50 -11.54 -11.43
C GLY A 18 9.08 -11.25 -11.90
N PHE A 19 8.58 -12.00 -12.87
CA PHE A 19 7.19 -11.89 -13.34
C PHE A 19 6.19 -12.27 -12.25
N SER A 20 6.39 -13.39 -11.56
CA SER A 20 5.55 -13.82 -10.44
C SER A 20 5.53 -12.79 -9.31
N GLY A 21 6.69 -12.23 -8.97
CA GLY A 21 6.82 -11.13 -8.00
C GLY A 21 6.07 -9.86 -8.44
N THR A 22 6.09 -9.54 -9.74
CA THR A 22 5.39 -8.38 -10.31
C THR A 22 3.87 -8.56 -10.24
N VAL A 23 3.35 -9.74 -10.58
CA VAL A 23 1.92 -10.05 -10.48
C VAL A 23 1.46 -9.99 -9.03
N TYR A 24 2.24 -10.56 -8.10
CA TYR A 24 1.97 -10.46 -6.66
C TYR A 24 1.95 -8.99 -6.20
N TYR A 25 2.91 -8.18 -6.66
CA TYR A 25 2.95 -6.76 -6.36
C TYR A 25 1.69 -6.04 -6.84
N LEU A 26 1.25 -6.34 -8.06
CA LEU A 26 0.03 -5.77 -8.65
C LEU A 26 -1.21 -6.06 -7.78
N LEU A 27 -1.37 -7.29 -7.30
CA LEU A 27 -2.49 -7.67 -6.43
C LEU A 27 -2.48 -6.87 -5.11
N VAL A 28 -1.33 -6.82 -4.44
CA VAL A 28 -1.18 -6.05 -3.20
C VAL A 28 -1.43 -4.57 -3.44
N TYR A 29 -0.88 -4.03 -4.51
CA TYR A 29 -1.02 -2.63 -4.89
C TYR A 29 -2.47 -2.25 -5.21
N LEU A 30 -3.19 -3.12 -5.93
CA LEU A 30 -4.61 -2.92 -6.24
C LEU A 30 -5.45 -2.76 -4.98
N VAL A 31 -5.36 -3.74 -4.06
CA VAL A 31 -6.14 -3.73 -2.81
C VAL A 31 -5.78 -2.53 -1.95
N THR A 32 -4.48 -2.23 -1.85
CA THR A 32 -4.00 -1.11 -1.03
C THR A 32 -4.46 0.24 -1.57
N ASN A 33 -4.40 0.43 -2.91
CA ASN A 33 -4.88 1.65 -3.54
C ASN A 33 -6.40 1.82 -3.40
N LEU A 34 -7.17 0.75 -3.57
CA LEU A 34 -8.62 0.81 -3.35
C LEU A 34 -8.93 1.34 -1.94
N ALA A 35 -8.22 0.86 -0.92
CA ALA A 35 -8.40 1.33 0.45
C ALA A 35 -8.03 2.81 0.60
N VAL A 36 -6.86 3.23 0.08
CA VAL A 36 -6.37 4.61 0.18
C VAL A 36 -7.32 5.58 -0.52
N PHE A 37 -7.67 5.32 -1.79
CA PHE A 37 -8.54 6.22 -2.56
C PHE A 37 -9.98 6.22 -2.05
N ALA A 38 -10.48 5.11 -1.53
CA ALA A 38 -11.77 5.09 -0.86
C ALA A 38 -11.80 6.05 0.33
N ILE A 39 -10.76 6.07 1.16
CA ILE A 39 -10.67 6.98 2.30
C ILE A 39 -10.50 8.43 1.84
N ILE A 40 -9.67 8.68 0.82
CA ILE A 40 -9.51 10.03 0.25
C ILE A 40 -10.88 10.56 -0.23
N SER A 41 -11.61 9.78 -1.02
CA SER A 41 -12.95 10.14 -1.50
C SER A 41 -13.94 10.40 -0.34
N TRP A 42 -13.87 9.60 0.71
CA TRP A 42 -14.73 9.78 1.88
C TRP A 42 -14.41 11.06 2.64
N VAL A 43 -13.10 11.36 2.82
CA VAL A 43 -12.65 12.61 3.46
C VAL A 43 -13.05 13.82 2.60
N GLU A 44 -12.82 13.76 1.29
CA GLU A 44 -13.16 14.82 0.36
C GLU A 44 -14.67 15.14 0.35
N LYS A 45 -15.53 14.11 0.35
CA LYS A 45 -17.00 14.31 0.47
C LYS A 45 -17.40 14.98 1.77
N GLY A 46 -16.69 14.72 2.85
CA GLY A 46 -17.01 15.29 4.16
C GLY A 46 -16.46 16.71 4.37
N SER A 47 -15.23 16.94 3.93
CA SER A 47 -14.49 18.20 4.16
C SER A 47 -14.58 19.19 3.01
N GLY A 48 -14.98 18.74 1.81
CA GLY A 48 -14.90 19.54 0.58
C GLY A 48 -13.49 19.71 0.03
N SER A 49 -12.48 18.99 0.59
CA SER A 49 -11.08 19.10 0.20
C SER A 49 -10.36 17.76 0.26
N SER A 50 -9.49 17.50 -0.72
CA SER A 50 -8.57 16.37 -0.76
C SER A 50 -7.15 16.74 -0.29
N ALA A 51 -6.94 17.97 0.20
CA ALA A 51 -5.65 18.41 0.73
C ALA A 51 -5.23 17.59 1.97
N VAL A 52 -3.93 17.44 2.18
CA VAL A 52 -3.39 16.67 3.33
C VAL A 52 -3.89 17.25 4.67
N SER A 53 -4.08 18.56 4.75
CA SER A 53 -4.63 19.23 5.94
C SER A 53 -6.05 18.77 6.29
N ALA A 54 -6.88 18.36 5.31
CA ALA A 54 -8.22 17.84 5.56
C ALA A 54 -8.24 16.53 6.37
N PHE A 55 -7.11 15.82 6.40
CA PHE A 55 -6.93 14.61 7.19
C PHE A 55 -6.51 14.88 8.65
N ALA A 56 -6.28 16.15 9.04
CA ALA A 56 -5.86 16.52 10.39
C ALA A 56 -6.82 15.97 11.44
N GLY A 57 -6.26 15.27 12.44
CA GLY A 57 -7.04 14.67 13.52
C GLY A 57 -8.05 13.60 13.09
N LEU A 58 -7.87 12.96 11.93
CA LEU A 58 -8.77 11.89 11.44
C LEU A 58 -8.93 10.78 12.46
N ASN A 59 -7.87 10.43 13.20
CA ASN A 59 -7.94 9.43 14.26
C ASN A 59 -8.96 9.79 15.37
N ARG A 60 -9.15 11.08 15.68
CA ARG A 60 -10.12 11.53 16.68
C ARG A 60 -11.55 11.55 16.13
N ARG A 61 -11.72 11.79 14.83
CA ARG A 61 -13.02 11.87 14.15
C ARG A 61 -13.54 10.51 13.73
N SER A 62 -12.69 9.65 13.20
CA SER A 62 -13.02 8.31 12.74
C SER A 62 -11.80 7.38 12.88
N PRO A 63 -11.58 6.79 14.07
CA PRO A 63 -10.40 5.97 14.34
C PRO A 63 -10.28 4.76 13.40
N GLY A 64 -11.41 4.16 13.02
CA GLY A 64 -11.42 3.04 12.07
C GLY A 64 -10.89 3.44 10.69
N MET A 65 -11.30 4.59 10.15
CA MET A 65 -10.79 5.08 8.86
C MET A 65 -9.31 5.46 8.93
N ALA A 66 -8.89 6.07 10.04
CA ALA A 66 -7.49 6.39 10.27
C ALA A 66 -6.62 5.12 10.34
N LEU A 67 -7.13 4.05 11.00
CA LEU A 67 -6.43 2.77 11.07
C LEU A 67 -6.29 2.12 9.68
N VAL A 68 -7.35 2.10 8.88
CA VAL A 68 -7.29 1.57 7.50
C VAL A 68 -6.25 2.32 6.68
N MET A 69 -6.27 3.65 6.73
CA MET A 69 -5.31 4.48 5.99
C MET A 69 -3.88 4.22 6.47
N MET A 70 -3.66 4.09 7.76
CA MET A 70 -2.36 3.77 8.34
C MET A 70 -1.84 2.41 7.82
N VAL A 71 -2.65 1.36 7.91
CA VAL A 71 -2.27 0.01 7.41
C VAL A 71 -1.94 0.05 5.92
N ALA A 72 -2.77 0.74 5.12
CA ALA A 72 -2.54 0.87 3.69
C ALA A 72 -1.23 1.64 3.39
N LEU A 73 -0.97 2.75 4.08
CA LEU A 73 0.25 3.54 3.90
C LEU A 73 1.51 2.77 4.36
N LEU A 74 1.43 2.01 5.45
CA LEU A 74 2.52 1.14 5.90
C LEU A 74 2.79 0.02 4.90
N SER A 75 1.75 -0.55 4.28
CA SER A 75 1.89 -1.53 3.21
C SER A 75 2.59 -0.92 1.99
N LEU A 76 2.15 0.25 1.50
CA LEU A 76 2.83 0.97 0.41
C LEU A 76 4.27 1.34 0.76
N GLY A 77 4.53 1.67 2.02
CA GLY A 77 5.87 1.92 2.56
C GLY A 77 6.76 0.69 2.53
N GLY A 78 6.18 -0.50 2.55
CA GLY A 78 6.92 -1.77 2.62
C GLY A 78 7.36 -2.11 4.03
N ILE A 79 6.50 -1.89 5.02
CA ILE A 79 6.75 -2.24 6.42
C ILE A 79 6.17 -3.64 6.70
N PRO A 80 6.94 -4.58 7.30
CA PRO A 80 6.39 -5.85 7.76
C PRO A 80 5.29 -5.62 8.82
N PRO A 81 4.28 -6.47 8.91
CA PRO A 81 4.03 -7.72 8.20
C PRO A 81 3.13 -7.57 6.95
N PHE A 82 2.97 -6.37 6.39
CA PHE A 82 2.02 -6.10 5.31
C PHE A 82 2.52 -6.59 3.95
N GLY A 83 1.57 -6.87 3.02
CA GLY A 83 1.87 -7.44 1.70
C GLY A 83 2.85 -6.62 0.86
N GLY A 84 2.86 -5.30 0.98
CA GLY A 84 3.79 -4.42 0.27
C GLY A 84 5.27 -4.65 0.60
N PHE A 85 5.59 -5.13 1.79
CA PHE A 85 6.95 -5.53 2.14
C PHE A 85 7.40 -6.72 1.28
N PHE A 86 6.62 -7.80 1.28
CA PHE A 86 6.96 -9.00 0.52
C PHE A 86 6.96 -8.72 -0.99
N ALA A 87 6.04 -7.91 -1.48
CA ALA A 87 6.01 -7.49 -2.88
C ALA A 87 7.35 -6.84 -3.31
N LYS A 88 7.90 -5.93 -2.50
CA LYS A 88 9.19 -5.30 -2.75
C LYS A 88 10.35 -6.29 -2.66
N VAL A 89 10.35 -7.15 -1.64
CA VAL A 89 11.39 -8.19 -1.47
C VAL A 89 11.46 -9.09 -2.70
N LEU A 90 10.31 -9.49 -3.26
CA LEU A 90 10.26 -10.35 -4.43
C LEU A 90 10.82 -9.66 -5.68
N VAL A 91 10.38 -8.44 -6.02
CA VAL A 91 10.83 -7.76 -7.22
C VAL A 91 12.28 -7.30 -7.13
N PHE A 92 12.74 -6.84 -5.96
CA PHE A 92 14.14 -6.46 -5.77
C PHE A 92 15.05 -7.70 -5.68
N GLY A 93 14.57 -8.79 -5.06
CA GLY A 93 15.26 -10.07 -5.05
C GLY A 93 15.46 -10.63 -6.46
N ALA A 94 14.45 -10.55 -7.32
CA ALA A 94 14.56 -10.94 -8.72
C ALA A 94 15.63 -10.11 -9.46
N ALA A 95 15.66 -8.80 -9.25
CA ALA A 95 16.68 -7.94 -9.85
C ALA A 95 18.10 -8.30 -9.40
N VAL A 96 18.29 -8.60 -8.10
CA VAL A 96 19.60 -9.04 -7.58
C VAL A 96 20.01 -10.37 -8.19
N GLN A 97 19.11 -11.34 -8.30
CA GLN A 97 19.39 -12.64 -8.94
C GLN A 97 19.78 -12.50 -10.43
N SER A 98 19.21 -11.50 -11.11
CA SER A 98 19.51 -11.18 -12.51
C SER A 98 20.72 -10.23 -12.66
N HIS A 99 21.55 -10.08 -11.63
CA HIS A 99 22.73 -9.20 -11.61
C HIS A 99 22.45 -7.69 -11.77
N TYR A 100 21.18 -7.26 -11.62
CA TYR A 100 20.80 -5.83 -11.62
C TYR A 100 20.81 -5.24 -10.20
N VAL A 101 21.87 -5.50 -9.42
CA VAL A 101 22.01 -5.06 -8.02
C VAL A 101 21.84 -3.54 -7.88
N TRP A 102 22.41 -2.75 -8.79
CA TRP A 102 22.28 -1.30 -8.77
C TRP A 102 20.82 -0.82 -8.88
N LEU A 103 19.99 -1.53 -9.66
CA LEU A 103 18.58 -1.21 -9.84
C LEU A 103 17.78 -1.50 -8.54
N ALA A 104 18.10 -2.62 -7.87
CA ALA A 104 17.53 -2.94 -6.56
C ALA A 104 17.90 -1.89 -5.50
N VAL A 105 19.16 -1.45 -5.46
CA VAL A 105 19.64 -0.41 -4.54
C VAL A 105 18.90 0.91 -4.77
N LEU A 106 18.77 1.37 -6.02
CA LEU A 106 18.02 2.57 -6.35
C LEU A 106 16.54 2.46 -5.96
N GLY A 107 15.94 1.28 -6.19
CA GLY A 107 14.56 1.01 -5.78
C GLY A 107 14.37 1.09 -4.26
N ILE A 108 15.28 0.51 -3.49
CA ILE A 108 15.24 0.56 -2.02
C ILE A 108 15.41 2.00 -1.52
N LEU A 109 16.38 2.76 -2.04
CA LEU A 109 16.58 4.17 -1.67
C LEU A 109 15.33 5.01 -1.96
N ASN A 110 14.73 4.84 -3.14
CA ASN A 110 13.50 5.52 -3.48
C ASN A 110 12.32 5.10 -2.57
N SER A 111 12.29 3.84 -2.11
CA SER A 111 11.29 3.36 -1.15
C SER A 111 11.39 4.06 0.20
N VAL A 112 12.61 4.35 0.67
CA VAL A 112 12.83 5.12 1.91
C VAL A 112 12.31 6.55 1.76
N ILE A 113 12.54 7.18 0.61
CA ILE A 113 12.01 8.53 0.31
C ILE A 113 10.47 8.50 0.30
N ALA A 114 9.87 7.50 -0.35
CA ALA A 114 8.41 7.35 -0.37
C ALA A 114 7.82 7.15 1.03
N LEU A 115 8.50 6.38 1.89
CA LEU A 115 8.08 6.16 3.28
C LEU A 115 8.00 7.47 4.06
N TYR A 116 8.93 8.42 3.86
CA TYR A 116 8.88 9.73 4.48
C TYR A 116 7.55 10.46 4.19
N TYR A 117 7.08 10.44 2.94
CA TYR A 117 5.80 11.07 2.57
C TYR A 117 4.59 10.37 3.20
N TYR A 118 4.60 9.06 3.31
CA TYR A 118 3.54 8.30 3.98
C TYR A 118 3.49 8.61 5.48
N LEU A 119 4.64 8.65 6.14
CA LEU A 119 4.74 9.03 7.56
C LEU A 119 4.26 10.46 7.81
N LYS A 120 4.51 11.39 6.88
CA LYS A 120 4.00 12.77 6.97
C LYS A 120 2.47 12.81 6.98
N ILE A 121 1.81 12.03 6.13
CA ILE A 121 0.33 11.93 6.14
C ILE A 121 -0.16 11.32 7.45
N MET A 122 0.48 10.25 7.92
CA MET A 122 0.15 9.61 9.20
C MET A 122 0.32 10.59 10.38
N LYS A 123 1.37 11.41 10.39
CA LYS A 123 1.55 12.45 11.38
C LYS A 123 0.36 13.39 11.43
N VAL A 124 -0.08 13.90 10.29
CA VAL A 124 -1.24 14.81 10.19
C VAL A 124 -2.51 14.14 10.73
N MET A 125 -2.72 12.87 10.39
CA MET A 125 -3.93 12.11 10.81
C MET A 125 -3.98 11.85 12.32
N TYR A 126 -2.84 11.61 12.96
CA TYR A 126 -2.78 11.16 14.34
C TYR A 126 -2.36 12.23 15.33
N LEU A 127 -1.49 13.17 14.95
CA LEU A 127 -0.87 14.14 15.85
C LEU A 127 -1.47 15.53 15.72
N ASP A 128 -1.87 15.95 14.53
CA ASP A 128 -2.40 17.30 14.32
C ASP A 128 -3.82 17.39 14.87
N LYS A 129 -4.18 18.58 15.35
CA LYS A 129 -5.53 18.84 15.86
C LYS A 129 -6.49 19.04 14.68
N PRO A 130 -7.73 18.50 14.77
CA PRO A 130 -8.75 18.81 13.78
C PRO A 130 -9.13 20.30 13.86
N ASP A 131 -9.43 20.91 12.71
CA ASP A 131 -9.98 22.27 12.68
C ASP A 131 -11.35 22.32 13.40
N GLU A 132 -11.69 23.48 13.98
CA GLU A 132 -12.95 23.69 14.72
C GLU A 132 -14.19 23.44 13.85
N THR A 133 -14.09 23.63 12.52
CA THR A 133 -15.10 23.33 11.52
C THR A 133 -15.17 21.86 11.12
N SER A 134 -14.58 20.96 11.93
CA SER A 134 -14.42 19.57 11.56
C SER A 134 -15.78 18.88 11.31
N TRP A 135 -15.97 18.44 10.07
CA TRP A 135 -17.09 17.64 9.63
C TRP A 135 -17.16 16.30 10.40
N LYS A 136 -18.36 15.89 10.75
CA LYS A 136 -18.62 14.57 11.37
C LYS A 136 -19.50 13.77 10.43
N VAL A 137 -18.89 12.92 9.63
CA VAL A 137 -19.62 11.95 8.80
C VAL A 137 -19.28 10.56 9.28
N THR A 138 -20.27 9.84 9.77
CA THR A 138 -20.10 8.42 10.09
C THR A 138 -20.10 7.63 8.78
N PRO A 139 -19.07 6.80 8.53
CA PRO A 139 -19.05 5.97 7.32
C PRO A 139 -20.23 4.97 7.36
N ALA A 140 -20.96 4.88 6.26
CA ALA A 140 -22.03 3.88 6.11
C ALA A 140 -21.44 2.46 6.27
N LEU A 141 -22.28 1.51 6.67
CA LEU A 141 -21.86 0.13 6.93
C LEU A 141 -21.12 -0.49 5.74
N GLN A 142 -21.57 -0.20 4.52
CA GLN A 142 -20.96 -0.68 3.29
C GLN A 142 -19.47 -0.29 3.18
N TRP A 143 -19.14 0.97 3.50
CA TRP A 143 -17.76 1.46 3.50
C TRP A 143 -16.93 0.76 4.56
N ARG A 144 -17.50 0.57 5.75
CA ARG A 144 -16.79 -0.11 6.85
C ARG A 144 -16.46 -1.56 6.50
N VAL A 145 -17.40 -2.28 5.89
CA VAL A 145 -17.21 -3.67 5.47
C VAL A 145 -16.17 -3.75 4.34
N ALA A 146 -16.31 -2.93 3.30
CA ALA A 146 -15.36 -2.92 2.18
C ALA A 146 -13.92 -2.64 2.64
N LEU A 147 -13.75 -1.65 3.52
CA LEU A 147 -12.43 -1.30 4.03
C LEU A 147 -11.87 -2.35 5.00
N ALA A 148 -12.72 -3.00 5.80
CA ALA A 148 -12.30 -4.12 6.65
C ALA A 148 -11.81 -5.29 5.80
N LEU A 149 -12.47 -5.58 4.67
CA LEU A 149 -12.01 -6.59 3.71
C LEU A 149 -10.66 -6.20 3.09
N CYS A 150 -10.47 -4.93 2.72
CA CYS A 150 -9.17 -4.47 2.22
C CYS A 150 -8.04 -4.66 3.24
N ILE A 151 -8.27 -4.31 4.52
CA ILE A 151 -7.27 -4.57 5.58
C ILE A 151 -6.98 -6.06 5.70
N ALA A 152 -8.02 -6.88 5.79
CA ALA A 152 -7.86 -8.33 5.89
C ALA A 152 -7.03 -8.88 4.72
N CYS A 153 -7.32 -8.44 3.49
CA CYS A 153 -6.53 -8.83 2.32
C CYS A 153 -5.07 -8.35 2.41
N ILE A 154 -4.81 -7.10 2.80
CA ILE A 154 -3.45 -6.57 2.93
C ILE A 154 -2.64 -7.39 3.95
N ILE A 155 -3.24 -7.75 5.08
CA ILE A 155 -2.59 -8.55 6.11
C ILE A 155 -2.40 -10.00 5.64
N LEU A 156 -3.43 -10.62 5.07
CA LEU A 156 -3.37 -12.00 4.58
C LEU A 156 -2.33 -12.16 3.47
N LEU A 157 -2.29 -11.24 2.51
CA LEU A 157 -1.26 -11.23 1.49
C LEU A 157 0.14 -11.04 2.08
N GLY A 158 0.30 -10.34 3.20
CA GLY A 158 1.57 -10.19 3.89
C GLY A 158 1.97 -11.43 4.68
N VAL A 159 1.12 -11.85 5.62
CA VAL A 159 1.45 -12.95 6.56
C VAL A 159 1.50 -14.31 5.86
N ILE A 160 0.62 -14.55 4.90
CA ILE A 160 0.49 -15.82 4.17
C ILE A 160 0.87 -15.62 2.70
N TYR A 161 2.05 -15.04 2.44
CA TYR A 161 2.48 -14.73 1.07
C TYR A 161 2.80 -15.96 0.22
N ALA A 162 3.32 -17.03 0.82
CA ALA A 162 3.84 -18.20 0.10
C ALA A 162 2.80 -18.95 -0.75
N PRO A 163 1.60 -19.28 -0.28
CA PRO A 163 0.56 -19.90 -1.12
C PRO A 163 0.15 -19.04 -2.31
N TRP A 164 0.07 -17.72 -2.12
CA TRP A 164 -0.27 -16.78 -3.20
C TRP A 164 0.84 -16.74 -4.26
N LEU A 165 2.09 -16.68 -3.84
CA LEU A 165 3.24 -16.69 -4.74
C LEU A 165 3.30 -18.02 -5.52
N ASN A 166 3.11 -19.16 -4.87
CA ASN A 166 3.10 -20.47 -5.51
C ASN A 166 1.96 -20.58 -6.55
N GLY A 167 0.75 -20.11 -6.23
CA GLY A 167 -0.37 -20.08 -7.16
C GLY A 167 -0.09 -19.19 -8.37
N ILE A 168 0.53 -18.03 -8.16
CA ILE A 168 0.92 -17.12 -9.25
C ILE A 168 2.03 -17.74 -10.11
N SER A 169 3.05 -18.36 -9.50
CA SER A 169 4.14 -18.99 -10.26
C SER A 169 3.62 -20.12 -11.15
N LEU A 170 2.70 -20.95 -10.65
CA LEU A 170 2.05 -21.97 -11.45
C LEU A 170 1.26 -21.39 -12.64
N ALA A 171 0.60 -20.25 -12.45
CA ALA A 171 -0.12 -19.58 -13.54
C ALA A 171 0.83 -18.93 -14.57
N VAL A 172 1.99 -18.44 -14.13
CA VAL A 172 3.01 -17.85 -15.02
C VAL A 172 3.78 -18.90 -15.80
N THR A 173 4.09 -20.05 -15.19
CA THR A 173 4.84 -21.14 -15.83
C THR A 173 3.96 -22.10 -16.64
N GLY A 174 2.64 -22.07 -16.42
CA GLY A 174 1.67 -22.91 -17.14
C GLY A 174 1.33 -22.42 -18.55
N PHE A 175 1.95 -21.32 -18.99
CA PHE A 175 1.95 -20.83 -20.36
C PHE A 175 3.33 -20.98 -20.99
#